data_eaf79161b8de37da60fd1683a32af53e
#
_entry.id   eaf79161b8de37da60fd1683a32af53e
#
_cell.length_a   1.000
_cell.length_b   1.000
_cell.length_c   1.000
_cell.angle_alpha   90.00
_cell.angle_beta   90.00
_cell.angle_gamma   90.00
#
_symmetry.space_group_name_H-M   'P 1'
#
loop_
_entity.id
_entity.type
_entity.pdbx_description
1 polymer ?
#
loop_
_entity_poly.entity_id
_entity_poly.type
_entity_poly.pdbx_seq_one_letter_code
_entity_poly.pdbx_strand_id
1 'polypeptide(L)'
;NPKILGYNRCTYIGVKLERGSMYKDVVPEFEKIPEVVECHFTTGPYTMLIKLYARDNEHLMELLNSKIQEIPGVTATETLISLRQSVKREIPICNINE
;
A
#
# COMPACT_ATOMS: atom_id res chain seq x y z
N ASN A 1 -13.55 -9.13 -0.53
CA ASN A 1 -12.93 -9.58 0.69
C ASN A 1 -11.47 -9.92 0.47
N PRO A 2 -10.58 -9.24 1.13
CA PRO A 2 -9.16 -9.42 0.86
C PRO A 2 -8.59 -10.72 1.40
N LYS A 3 -9.30 -11.43 2.25
CA LYS A 3 -8.79 -12.68 2.75
C LYS A 3 -9.13 -13.79 1.80
N ILE A 4 -8.33 -13.95 0.77
CA ILE A 4 -8.57 -14.94 -0.23
C ILE A 4 -7.39 -15.88 -0.28
N LEU A 5 -7.60 -17.16 -0.07
CA LEU A 5 -6.60 -18.20 -0.28
C LEU A 5 -5.30 -17.92 0.46
N GLY A 6 -5.40 -17.57 1.72
CA GLY A 6 -4.21 -17.39 2.52
C GLY A 6 -3.58 -16.01 2.49
N TYR A 7 -4.12 -15.08 1.71
CA TYR A 7 -3.62 -13.71 1.68
C TYR A 7 -4.26 -12.94 2.82
N ASN A 8 -3.75 -13.15 4.01
CA ASN A 8 -4.39 -12.56 5.18
C ASN A 8 -3.51 -11.60 5.98
N ARG A 9 -2.29 -11.36 5.55
CA ARG A 9 -1.43 -10.41 6.27
C ARG A 9 -1.53 -9.04 5.61
N CYS A 10 -2.20 -8.13 6.29
CA CYS A 10 -2.36 -6.76 5.80
C CYS A 10 -1.13 -5.95 6.17
N THR A 11 -0.56 -5.27 5.20
CA THR A 11 0.65 -4.50 5.41
C THR A 11 0.52 -3.16 4.72
N TYR A 12 0.99 -2.12 5.38
CA TYR A 12 1.09 -0.80 4.80
C TYR A 12 2.53 -0.48 4.49
N ILE A 13 2.78 0.12 3.33
CA ILE A 13 4.12 0.48 2.92
C ILE A 13 4.16 1.98 2.70
N GLY A 14 5.00 2.65 3.46
CA GLY A 14 5.28 4.07 3.21
C GLY A 14 6.36 4.15 2.15
N VAL A 15 6.07 4.87 1.07
CA VAL A 15 6.97 4.95 -0.08
C VAL A 15 7.42 6.37 -0.27
N LYS A 16 8.72 6.56 -0.43
CA LYS A 16 9.27 7.86 -0.76
C LYS A 16 9.71 7.85 -2.20
N LEU A 17 9.29 8.87 -2.94
CA LEU A 17 9.69 9.04 -4.32
C LEU A 17 10.76 10.11 -4.41
N GLU A 18 11.56 10.02 -5.46
CA GLU A 18 12.58 11.04 -5.68
C GLU A 18 11.95 12.42 -5.82
N ARG A 19 10.81 12.49 -6.49
CA ARG A 19 10.03 13.70 -6.59
C ARG A 19 8.55 13.35 -6.48
N GLY A 20 7.79 14.21 -5.83
CA GLY A 20 6.36 13.96 -5.69
C GLY A 20 5.64 13.86 -7.02
N SER A 21 6.10 14.61 -8.03
CA SER A 21 5.44 14.56 -9.33
C SER A 21 5.56 13.20 -10.01
N MET A 22 6.47 12.37 -9.56
CA MET A 22 6.66 11.05 -10.15
C MET A 22 5.56 10.08 -9.78
N TYR A 23 4.68 10.47 -8.87
CA TYR A 23 3.61 9.59 -8.44
C TYR A 23 2.75 9.14 -9.63
N LYS A 24 2.58 10.01 -10.64
CA LYS A 24 1.80 9.64 -11.81
C LYS A 24 2.46 8.53 -12.61
N ASP A 25 3.78 8.44 -12.53
CA ASP A 25 4.52 7.44 -13.28
C ASP A 25 4.60 6.11 -12.52
N VAL A 26 4.55 6.16 -11.19
CA VAL A 26 4.68 4.93 -10.42
C VAL A 26 3.35 4.25 -10.15
N VAL A 27 2.24 4.99 -10.17
CA VAL A 27 0.94 4.37 -9.92
C VAL A 27 0.65 3.21 -10.86
N PRO A 28 0.89 3.33 -12.18
CA PRO A 28 0.65 2.18 -13.05
C PRO A 28 1.50 0.97 -12.69
N GLU A 29 2.69 1.19 -12.15
CA GLU A 29 3.53 0.07 -11.75
C GLU A 29 2.94 -0.66 -10.56
N PHE A 30 2.36 0.09 -9.62
CA PHE A 30 1.70 -0.55 -8.49
C PHE A 30 0.44 -1.28 -8.93
N GLU A 31 -0.26 -0.76 -9.94
CA GLU A 31 -1.45 -1.42 -10.44
C GLU A 31 -1.15 -2.78 -11.05
N LYS A 32 0.08 -3.01 -11.46
CA LYS A 32 0.46 -4.31 -12.01
C LYS A 32 0.74 -5.35 -10.94
N ILE A 33 0.75 -4.96 -9.68
CA ILE A 33 1.03 -5.86 -8.57
C ILE A 33 -0.31 -6.27 -7.97
N PRO A 34 -0.75 -7.52 -8.17
CA PRO A 34 -2.10 -7.91 -7.72
C PRO A 34 -2.30 -7.83 -6.21
N GLU A 35 -1.22 -7.95 -5.45
CA GLU A 35 -1.32 -7.91 -4.00
C GLU A 35 -1.61 -6.51 -3.47
N VAL A 36 -1.39 -5.48 -4.29
CA VAL A 36 -1.65 -4.11 -3.87
C VAL A 36 -3.13 -3.81 -4.02
N VAL A 37 -3.76 -3.42 -2.92
CA VAL A 37 -5.21 -3.17 -2.94
C VAL A 37 -5.54 -1.69 -2.79
N GLU A 38 -4.62 -0.89 -2.28
CA GLU A 38 -4.84 0.55 -2.18
C GLU A 38 -3.53 1.27 -2.43
N CYS A 39 -3.64 2.45 -3.01
CA CYS A 39 -2.49 3.28 -3.32
C CYS A 39 -2.91 4.72 -3.11
N HIS A 40 -2.28 5.39 -2.16
CA HIS A 40 -2.65 6.77 -1.81
C HIS A 40 -1.45 7.68 -1.99
N PHE A 41 -1.70 8.87 -2.49
CA PHE A 41 -0.71 9.93 -2.53
C PHE A 41 -0.92 10.75 -1.26
N THR A 42 0.09 10.84 -0.42
CA THR A 42 -0.10 11.40 0.91
C THR A 42 0.80 12.60 1.15
N THR A 43 0.48 13.35 2.18
CA THR A 43 1.36 14.38 2.70
C THR A 43 2.10 13.80 3.90
N GLY A 44 3.16 14.47 4.33
CA GLY A 44 3.91 14.02 5.48
C GLY A 44 5.21 13.36 5.07
N PRO A 45 5.71 12.44 5.90
CA PRO A 45 7.05 11.88 5.66
C PRO A 45 7.14 10.96 4.46
N TYR A 46 6.03 10.46 3.98
CA TYR A 46 6.03 9.58 2.80
C TYR A 46 5.26 10.23 1.68
N THR A 47 5.71 9.97 0.45
CA THR A 47 5.00 10.48 -0.71
C THR A 47 3.75 9.67 -0.99
N MET A 48 3.82 8.37 -0.76
CA MET A 48 2.71 7.48 -1.05
C MET A 48 2.54 6.48 0.08
N LEU A 49 1.32 6.01 0.26
CA LEU A 49 1.01 4.94 1.19
C LEU A 49 0.32 3.83 0.43
N ILE A 50 0.86 2.63 0.52
CA ILE A 50 0.37 1.49 -0.22
C ILE A 50 -0.17 0.47 0.78
N LYS A 51 -1.34 -0.07 0.50
CA LYS A 51 -1.88 -1.17 1.29
C LYS A 51 -1.83 -2.43 0.47
N LEU A 52 -1.27 -3.48 1.03
CA LEU A 52 -1.19 -4.74 0.31
C LEU A 52 -1.44 -5.91 1.25
N TYR A 53 -1.71 -7.07 0.66
CA TYR A 53 -1.89 -8.30 1.40
C TYR A 53 -0.87 -9.32 0.93
N ALA A 54 -0.21 -9.96 1.88
CA ALA A 54 0.77 -10.98 1.59
C ALA A 54 0.40 -12.25 2.32
N ARG A 55 0.90 -13.38 1.84
CA ARG A 55 0.63 -14.66 2.49
C ARG A 55 1.41 -14.81 3.78
N ASP A 56 2.65 -14.34 3.78
CA ASP A 56 3.51 -14.45 4.94
C ASP A 56 4.64 -13.43 4.79
N ASN A 57 5.57 -13.44 5.73
CA ASN A 57 6.67 -12.50 5.71
C ASN A 57 7.60 -12.71 4.53
N GLU A 58 7.80 -13.96 4.15
CA GLU A 58 8.66 -14.27 3.03
C GLU A 58 8.09 -13.70 1.74
N HIS A 59 6.80 -13.87 1.54
CA HIS A 59 6.11 -13.31 0.39
C HIS A 59 6.20 -11.78 0.39
N LEU A 60 6.05 -11.17 1.57
CA LEU A 60 6.16 -9.73 1.71
C LEU A 60 7.55 -9.24 1.32
N MET A 61 8.58 -9.92 1.79
CA MET A 61 9.95 -9.55 1.46
C MET A 61 10.20 -9.65 -0.03
N GLU A 62 9.64 -10.67 -0.65
CA GLU A 62 9.80 -10.84 -2.09
C GLU A 62 9.12 -9.71 -2.84
N LEU A 63 7.93 -9.33 -2.44
CA LEU A 63 7.24 -8.22 -3.07
C LEU A 63 8.04 -6.92 -2.94
N LEU A 64 8.57 -6.67 -1.75
CA LEU A 64 9.33 -5.46 -1.54
C LEU A 64 10.59 -5.44 -2.39
N ASN A 65 11.35 -6.51 -2.37
CA ASN A 65 12.65 -6.52 -3.00
C ASN A 65 12.59 -6.67 -4.52
N SER A 66 11.62 -7.45 -4.99
CA SER A 66 11.60 -7.79 -6.42
C SER A 66 10.64 -6.93 -7.22
N LYS A 67 9.70 -6.27 -6.57
CA LYS A 67 8.69 -5.51 -7.30
C LYS A 67 8.63 -4.07 -6.90
N ILE A 68 8.49 -3.80 -5.60
CA ILE A 68 8.25 -2.42 -5.18
C ILE A 68 9.53 -1.60 -5.26
N GLN A 69 10.63 -2.11 -4.75
CA GLN A 69 11.87 -1.35 -4.75
C GLN A 69 12.50 -1.24 -6.12
N GLU A 70 12.04 -2.05 -7.07
CA GLU A 70 12.54 -1.96 -8.43
C GLU A 70 11.83 -0.91 -9.27
N ILE A 71 10.77 -0.31 -8.75
CA ILE A 71 10.04 0.70 -9.50
C ILE A 71 10.89 1.97 -9.62
N PRO A 72 11.11 2.49 -10.82
CA PRO A 72 11.91 3.70 -10.97
C PRO A 72 11.26 4.87 -10.22
N GLY A 73 12.07 5.61 -9.51
CA GLY A 73 11.57 6.75 -8.73
C GLY A 73 11.37 6.45 -7.27
N VAL A 74 11.28 5.20 -6.89
CA VAL A 74 11.15 4.83 -5.48
C VAL A 74 12.52 4.88 -4.83
N THR A 75 12.69 5.77 -3.86
CA THR A 75 13.98 5.92 -3.20
C THR A 75 14.06 5.18 -1.87
N ALA A 76 12.94 5.00 -1.20
CA ALA A 76 12.93 4.32 0.09
C ALA A 76 11.54 3.80 0.38
N THR A 77 11.48 2.72 1.13
CA THR A 77 10.21 2.17 1.59
C THR A 77 10.31 1.87 3.08
N GLU A 78 9.18 1.95 3.75
CA GLU A 78 9.11 1.57 5.15
C GLU A 78 7.87 0.72 5.35
N THR A 79 8.03 -0.43 5.96
CA THR A 79 6.95 -1.39 6.13
C THR A 79 6.27 -1.16 7.48
N LEU A 80 4.94 -1.03 7.43
CA LEU A 80 4.15 -0.83 8.63
C LEU A 80 3.12 -1.95 8.68
N ILE A 81 3.29 -2.85 9.63
CA ILE A 81 2.40 -4.01 9.75
C ILE A 81 1.30 -3.70 10.73
N SER A 82 0.06 -3.89 10.28
CA SER A 82 -1.08 -3.72 11.17
C SER A 82 -1.17 -4.93 12.08
N LEU A 83 -0.90 -4.73 13.35
CA LEU A 83 -0.94 -5.82 14.31
C LEU A 83 -2.38 -6.14 14.72
N ARG A 84 -3.23 -5.12 14.71
CA ARG A 84 -4.60 -5.32 15.14
C ARG A 84 -5.47 -4.20 14.62
N GLN A 85 -6.56 -4.56 13.97
CA GLN A 85 -7.53 -3.57 13.55
C GLN A 85 -8.60 -3.44 14.62
N SER A 86 -8.55 -2.34 15.36
CA SER A 86 -9.43 -2.17 16.51
C SER A 86 -10.79 -1.62 16.15
N VAL A 87 -10.88 -0.84 15.09
CA VAL A 87 -12.14 -0.28 14.64
C VAL A 87 -12.20 -0.40 13.13
N LYS A 88 -13.33 -0.87 12.65
CA LYS A 88 -13.57 -0.91 11.21
C LYS A 88 -15.04 -0.62 10.99
N ARG A 89 -15.33 0.49 10.33
CA ARG A 89 -16.70 0.84 9.98
C ARG A 89 -16.67 1.85 8.86
N GLU A 90 -17.82 1.94 8.19
CA GLU A 90 -17.93 2.89 7.11
C GLU A 90 -18.41 4.23 7.63
N ILE A 91 -18.03 5.27 6.93
CA ILE A 91 -18.54 6.59 7.24
C ILE A 91 -20.03 6.61 6.89
N PRO A 92 -20.88 7.10 7.77
CA PRO A 92 -22.32 7.12 7.49
C PRO A 92 -22.64 8.21 6.47
N ILE A 93 -22.62 7.82 5.23
CA ILE A 93 -22.75 8.76 4.14
C ILE A 93 -24.07 9.44 4.10
N CYS A 94 -25.09 8.71 4.47
CA CYS A 94 -26.43 9.28 4.42
C CYS A 94 -26.58 10.46 5.34
N ASN A 95 -25.68 10.63 6.26
CA ASN A 95 -25.77 11.78 7.14
C ASN A 95 -25.12 13.00 6.58
N ILE A 96 -24.54 12.90 5.43
CA ILE A 96 -23.76 14.00 4.91
C ILE A 96 -24.49 14.76 3.91
N ASN A 97 -25.41 14.14 3.30
CA ASN A 97 -26.01 14.75 2.18
C ASN A 97 -27.15 15.55 2.47
N GLU A 98 -27.17 16.12 3.44
CA GLU A 98 -28.31 16.87 3.68
C GLU A 98 -28.17 18.23 3.42
#